data_2b5791612b6b6ce6db21999044b4f1ce
#
_entry.id   2b5791612b6b6ce6db21999044b4f1ce
#
_cell.length_a   1.000
_cell.length_b   1.000
_cell.length_c   1.000
_cell.angle_alpha   90.00
_cell.angle_beta   90.00
_cell.angle_gamma   90.00
#
_symmetry.space_group_name_H-M   'P 1'
#
loop_
_entity.id
_entity.type
_entity.pdbx_description
1 polymer ?
#
loop_
_entity_poly.entity_id
_entity_poly.type
_entity_poly.pdbx_seq_one_letter_code
_entity_poly.pdbx_strand_id
1 'polypeptide(L)'
;CIRDSSTVMLALDTCRAAIRPVWDGGTLARVDVTLRLRAGISELRTPRRITERAYQQALNAALAARVGGWVRDALAASQALEADFLGVGQAVAVRSGRRWAAIRDDWAELWPDVPVRVTVDADVGRTYDLRDGIDTTGGGR
;
A
#
# COMPACT_ATOMS: atom_id res chain seq x y z
N CYS A 1 6.06 -1.89 -13.90
CA CYS A 1 7.10 -1.26 -14.65
C CYS A 1 6.50 -0.32 -15.70
N ILE A 2 6.88 0.93 -15.66
CA ILE A 2 6.38 1.92 -16.60
C ILE A 2 7.23 1.86 -17.87
N ARG A 3 6.58 1.55 -18.95
CA ARG A 3 7.26 1.49 -20.23
C ARG A 3 7.05 2.77 -20.99
N ASP A 4 7.91 3.67 -20.76
CA ASP A 4 7.79 4.98 -21.33
C ASP A 4 9.21 5.46 -21.67
N SER A 5 9.30 6.48 -22.49
CA SER A 5 10.59 7.09 -22.77
C SER A 5 11.21 7.62 -21.49
N SER A 6 10.41 7.97 -20.51
CA SER A 6 10.91 8.37 -19.21
C SER A 6 10.80 7.23 -18.22
N THR A 7 11.89 6.96 -17.51
CA THR A 7 11.98 5.88 -16.55
C THR A 7 12.34 6.46 -15.20
N VAL A 8 11.58 6.07 -14.19
CA VAL A 8 11.84 6.48 -12.83
C VAL A 8 11.99 5.24 -11.97
N MET A 9 13.08 5.18 -11.24
CA MET A 9 13.33 4.10 -10.28
C MET A 9 12.96 4.59 -8.90
N LEU A 10 12.09 3.86 -8.26
CA LEU A 10 11.62 4.19 -6.91
C LEU A 10 12.13 3.17 -5.93
N ALA A 11 12.61 3.64 -4.80
CA ALA A 11 13.00 2.80 -3.68
C ALA A 11 11.97 2.98 -2.58
N LEU A 12 11.39 1.88 -2.12
CA LEU A 12 10.38 1.93 -1.08
C LEU A 12 11.06 2.12 0.28
N ASP A 13 10.79 3.25 0.93
CA ASP A 13 11.37 3.56 2.23
C ASP A 13 10.58 2.90 3.36
N THR A 14 9.28 3.14 3.37
CA THR A 14 8.42 2.59 4.41
C THR A 14 7.10 2.13 3.80
N CYS A 15 6.54 1.11 4.41
CA CYS A 15 5.23 0.61 4.06
C CYS A 15 4.51 0.27 5.36
N ARG A 16 3.39 0.90 5.60
CA ARG A 16 2.56 0.61 6.76
C ARG A 16 1.19 0.17 6.29
N ALA A 17 0.72 -0.90 6.89
CA ALA A 17 -0.58 -1.45 6.57
C ALA A 17 -1.46 -1.43 7.81
N ALA A 18 -2.71 -1.08 7.63
CA ALA A 18 -3.72 -1.17 8.68
C ALA A 18 -4.89 -1.97 8.11
N ILE A 19 -5.31 -2.97 8.85
CA ILE A 19 -6.44 -3.81 8.48
C ILE A 19 -7.52 -3.57 9.52
N ARG A 20 -8.66 -3.04 9.08
CA ARG A 20 -9.75 -2.69 9.97
C ARG A 20 -11.04 -3.41 9.58
N PRO A 21 -11.60 -4.17 10.51
CA PRO A 21 -12.90 -4.79 10.26
C PRO A 21 -14.02 -3.77 10.38
N VAL A 22 -15.03 -3.92 9.55
CA VAL A 22 -16.26 -3.14 9.64
C VAL A 22 -17.38 -4.12 9.96
N TRP A 23 -18.03 -3.90 11.07
CA TRP A 23 -19.07 -4.80 11.56
C TRP A 23 -20.46 -4.22 11.31
N ASP A 24 -21.40 -5.11 11.02
CA ASP A 24 -22.81 -4.78 10.95
C ASP A 24 -23.50 -5.69 11.97
N GLY A 25 -23.72 -5.14 13.16
CA GLY A 25 -24.15 -5.95 14.28
C GLY A 25 -23.10 -6.97 14.66
N GLY A 26 -23.43 -8.24 14.62
CA GLY A 26 -22.50 -9.32 14.90
C GLY A 26 -21.84 -9.90 13.65
N THR A 27 -22.14 -9.33 12.48
CA THR A 27 -21.65 -9.85 11.22
C THR A 27 -20.51 -8.97 10.68
N LEU A 28 -19.48 -9.60 10.16
CA LEU A 28 -18.38 -8.87 9.52
C LEU A 28 -18.85 -8.42 8.14
N ALA A 29 -19.07 -7.11 7.99
CA ALA A 29 -19.57 -6.55 6.74
C ALA A 29 -18.49 -6.42 5.68
N ARG A 30 -17.31 -6.00 6.08
CA ARG A 30 -16.16 -5.91 5.17
C ARG A 30 -14.89 -5.68 5.97
N VAL A 31 -13.77 -5.74 5.28
CA VAL A 31 -12.46 -5.43 5.86
C VAL A 31 -11.85 -4.31 5.03
N ASP A 32 -11.41 -3.26 5.69
CA ASP A 32 -10.73 -2.16 5.05
C ASP A 32 -9.21 -2.32 5.25
N VAL A 33 -8.50 -2.39 4.15
CA VAL A 33 -7.04 -2.47 4.14
C VAL A 33 -6.51 -1.13 3.65
N THR A 34 -5.77 -0.45 4.50
CA THR A 34 -5.17 0.84 4.16
C THR A 34 -3.67 0.68 4.17
N LEU A 35 -3.03 1.08 3.08
CA LEU A 35 -1.60 1.04 2.94
C LEU A 35 -1.07 2.46 2.83
N ARG A 36 -0.03 2.75 3.60
CA ARG A 36 0.69 4.01 3.49
C ARG A 36 2.10 3.71 3.06
N LEU A 37 2.46 4.26 1.91
CA LEU A 37 3.74 4.02 1.28
C LEU A 37 4.54 5.30 1.21
N ARG A 38 5.80 5.21 1.55
CA ARG A 38 6.77 6.25 1.28
C ARG A 38 7.85 5.67 0.40
N ALA A 39 8.10 6.34 -0.70
CA ALA A 39 9.14 5.93 -1.64
C ALA A 39 10.01 7.13 -1.97
N GLY A 40 11.28 6.86 -2.23
CA GLY A 40 12.19 7.87 -2.72
C GLY A 40 12.52 7.59 -4.17
N ILE A 41 12.92 8.62 -4.89
CA ILE A 41 13.36 8.47 -6.26
C ILE A 41 14.84 8.14 -6.22
N SER A 42 15.20 6.92 -6.61
CA SER A 42 16.57 6.47 -6.60
C SER A 42 17.27 6.72 -7.94
N GLU A 43 16.49 6.80 -9.00
CA GLU A 43 17.05 7.04 -10.32
C GLU A 43 16.02 7.75 -11.19
N LEU A 44 16.42 8.83 -11.82
CA LEU A 44 15.55 9.60 -12.69
C LEU A 44 16.20 9.73 -14.05
N ARG A 45 15.50 9.25 -15.08
CA ARG A 45 15.99 9.28 -16.45
C ARG A 45 15.15 10.14 -17.37
N THR A 46 14.42 11.05 -16.79
CA THR A 46 13.60 11.98 -17.56
C THR A 46 14.13 13.38 -17.32
N PRO A 47 14.08 14.25 -18.33
CA PRO A 47 14.50 15.65 -18.14
C PRO A 47 13.50 16.45 -17.32
N ARG A 48 12.36 15.91 -17.02
CA ARG A 48 11.34 16.63 -16.24
C ARG A 48 11.79 16.90 -14.83
N ARG A 49 11.44 18.06 -14.35
CA ARG A 49 11.76 18.42 -12.97
C ARG A 49 10.81 17.71 -12.02
N ILE A 50 11.40 17.13 -10.99
CA ILE A 50 10.63 16.43 -9.97
C ILE A 50 9.80 17.40 -9.14
N THR A 51 10.21 18.66 -9.10
CA THR A 51 9.54 19.67 -8.30
C THR A 51 8.15 20.04 -8.82
N GLU A 52 7.84 19.67 -10.05
CA GLU A 52 6.52 19.93 -10.57
C GLU A 52 5.48 19.14 -9.81
N ARG A 53 4.51 19.86 -9.24
CA ARG A 53 3.47 19.23 -8.44
C ARG A 53 2.67 18.19 -9.24
N ALA A 54 2.37 18.52 -10.49
CA ALA A 54 1.61 17.61 -11.34
C ALA A 54 2.35 16.29 -11.56
N TYR A 55 3.66 16.38 -11.78
CA TYR A 55 4.48 15.19 -11.97
C TYR A 55 4.56 14.37 -10.69
N GLN A 56 4.73 15.04 -9.55
CA GLN A 56 4.74 14.41 -8.25
C GLN A 56 3.44 13.65 -7.99
N GLN A 57 2.32 14.30 -8.27
CA GLN A 57 1.02 13.68 -8.08
C GLN A 57 0.82 12.49 -9.00
N ALA A 58 1.33 12.58 -10.23
CA ALA A 58 1.26 11.46 -11.17
C ALA A 58 2.05 10.25 -10.68
N LEU A 59 3.22 10.50 -10.10
CA LEU A 59 4.03 9.42 -9.53
C LEU A 59 3.33 8.79 -8.33
N ASN A 60 2.75 9.60 -7.46
CA ASN A 60 2.01 9.09 -6.32
C ASN A 60 0.85 8.21 -6.76
N ALA A 61 0.10 8.67 -7.75
CA ALA A 61 -1.04 7.93 -8.27
C ALA A 61 -0.60 6.62 -8.94
N ALA A 62 0.48 6.66 -9.70
CA ALA A 62 0.98 5.47 -10.38
C ALA A 62 1.45 4.41 -9.37
N LEU A 63 2.17 4.84 -8.34
CA LEU A 63 2.63 3.93 -7.30
C LEU A 63 1.46 3.33 -6.54
N ALA A 64 0.50 4.16 -6.16
CA ALA A 64 -0.69 3.70 -5.44
C ALA A 64 -1.47 2.68 -6.26
N ALA A 65 -1.65 2.94 -7.55
CA ALA A 65 -2.39 2.05 -8.43
C ALA A 65 -1.67 0.70 -8.56
N ARG A 66 -0.36 0.73 -8.70
CA ARG A 66 0.41 -0.49 -8.88
C ARG A 66 0.43 -1.36 -7.63
N VAL A 67 0.73 -0.76 -6.50
CA VAL A 67 0.77 -1.50 -5.24
C VAL A 67 -0.63 -1.96 -4.87
N GLY A 68 -1.63 -1.11 -5.05
CA GLY A 68 -3.02 -1.48 -4.82
C GLY A 68 -3.45 -2.67 -5.65
N GLY A 69 -3.03 -2.72 -6.91
CA GLY A 69 -3.28 -3.87 -7.78
C GLY A 69 -2.66 -5.14 -7.24
N TRP A 70 -1.40 -5.09 -6.84
CA TRP A 70 -0.72 -6.25 -6.27
C TRP A 70 -1.41 -6.76 -5.00
N VAL A 71 -1.81 -5.84 -4.12
CA VAL A 71 -2.46 -6.22 -2.88
C VAL A 71 -3.83 -6.82 -3.15
N ARG A 72 -4.60 -6.24 -4.06
CA ARG A 72 -5.90 -6.80 -4.43
C ARG A 72 -5.76 -8.18 -5.03
N ASP A 73 -4.75 -8.38 -5.87
CA ASP A 73 -4.50 -9.69 -6.48
C ASP A 73 -4.12 -10.73 -5.41
N ALA A 74 -3.29 -10.34 -4.45
CA ALA A 74 -2.90 -11.24 -3.36
C ALA A 74 -4.11 -11.59 -2.49
N LEU A 75 -4.96 -10.62 -2.20
CA LEU A 75 -6.18 -10.86 -1.42
C LEU A 75 -7.14 -11.78 -2.18
N ALA A 76 -7.31 -11.53 -3.46
CA ALA A 76 -8.17 -12.38 -4.29
C ALA A 76 -7.64 -13.81 -4.35
N ALA A 77 -6.34 -13.98 -4.48
CA ALA A 77 -5.72 -15.30 -4.49
C ALA A 77 -5.93 -16.01 -3.15
N SER A 78 -5.77 -15.28 -2.05
CA SER A 78 -5.99 -15.81 -0.71
C SER A 78 -7.43 -16.29 -0.55
N GLN A 79 -8.38 -15.52 -1.04
CA GLN A 79 -9.79 -15.89 -0.97
C GLN A 79 -10.12 -17.08 -1.88
N ALA A 80 -9.55 -17.09 -3.08
CA ALA A 80 -9.77 -18.19 -4.03
C ALA A 80 -9.22 -19.51 -3.51
N LEU A 81 -8.13 -19.46 -2.76
CA LEU A 81 -7.53 -20.65 -2.16
C LEU A 81 -8.16 -21.01 -0.81
N GLU A 82 -9.11 -20.22 -0.36
CA GLU A 82 -9.78 -20.38 0.94
C GLU A 82 -8.76 -20.42 2.09
N ALA A 83 -7.65 -19.71 1.91
CA ALA A 83 -6.55 -19.71 2.87
C ALA A 83 -6.11 -18.27 3.15
N ASP A 84 -6.33 -17.83 4.38
CA ASP A 84 -5.97 -16.47 4.81
C ASP A 84 -4.48 -16.39 5.12
N PHE A 85 -3.64 -16.52 4.08
CA PHE A 85 -2.20 -16.47 4.27
C PHE A 85 -1.68 -15.05 4.48
N LEU A 86 -2.54 -14.05 4.31
CA LEU A 86 -2.17 -12.66 4.56
C LEU A 86 -2.42 -12.23 6.01
N GLY A 87 -3.05 -13.08 6.80
CA GLY A 87 -3.28 -12.80 8.20
C GLY A 87 -4.38 -11.80 8.49
N VAL A 88 -5.37 -11.71 7.61
CA VAL A 88 -6.50 -10.80 7.81
C VAL A 88 -7.28 -11.16 9.07
N GLY A 89 -7.52 -12.46 9.29
CA GLY A 89 -8.20 -12.92 10.48
C GLY A 89 -7.47 -12.55 11.76
N GLN A 90 -6.15 -12.65 11.75
CA GLN A 90 -5.34 -12.25 12.90
C GLN A 90 -5.50 -10.76 13.19
N ALA A 91 -5.52 -9.93 12.16
CA ALA A 91 -5.69 -8.51 12.31
C ALA A 91 -7.09 -8.18 12.86
N VAL A 92 -8.11 -8.89 12.40
CA VAL A 92 -9.47 -8.73 12.93
C VAL A 92 -9.52 -9.13 14.40
N ALA A 93 -8.86 -10.22 14.77
CA ALA A 93 -8.80 -10.71 16.14
C ALA A 93 -8.21 -9.67 17.09
N VAL A 94 -7.13 -9.02 16.66
CA VAL A 94 -6.46 -8.02 17.48
C VAL A 94 -7.37 -6.81 17.76
N ARG A 95 -8.16 -6.41 16.77
CA ARG A 95 -8.99 -5.23 16.89
C ARG A 95 -10.37 -5.48 17.48
N SER A 96 -10.89 -6.68 17.32
CA SER A 96 -12.25 -6.99 17.67
C SER A 96 -12.36 -8.37 18.31
N GLY A 97 -11.57 -8.58 19.35
CA GLY A 97 -11.42 -9.91 19.95
C GLY A 97 -12.72 -10.61 20.29
N ARG A 98 -13.68 -9.87 20.88
CA ARG A 98 -14.95 -10.45 21.28
C ARG A 98 -15.79 -10.88 20.07
N ARG A 99 -15.86 -10.00 19.07
CA ARG A 99 -16.60 -10.32 17.85
C ARG A 99 -15.89 -11.38 17.03
N TRP A 100 -14.57 -11.36 17.04
CA TRP A 100 -13.78 -12.37 16.38
C TRP A 100 -14.03 -13.76 16.98
N ALA A 101 -14.12 -13.84 18.29
CA ALA A 101 -14.36 -15.12 18.96
C ALA A 101 -15.66 -15.79 18.47
N ALA A 102 -16.63 -15.00 18.05
CA ALA A 102 -17.88 -15.53 17.54
C ALA A 102 -17.79 -16.10 16.14
N ILE A 103 -16.81 -15.66 15.34
CA ILE A 103 -16.70 -16.08 13.93
C ILE A 103 -15.43 -16.86 13.61
N ARG A 104 -14.50 -16.94 14.54
CA ARG A 104 -13.18 -17.53 14.25
C ARG A 104 -13.24 -18.97 13.75
N ASP A 105 -14.18 -19.73 14.29
CA ASP A 105 -14.29 -21.15 13.90
C ASP A 105 -14.81 -21.32 12.49
N ASP A 106 -15.52 -20.33 11.99
CA ASP A 106 -16.07 -20.32 10.64
C ASP A 106 -15.25 -19.48 9.68
N TRP A 107 -14.12 -18.96 10.11
CA TRP A 107 -13.34 -18.01 9.33
C TRP A 107 -12.94 -18.56 7.96
N ALA A 108 -12.50 -19.79 7.90
CA ALA A 108 -12.08 -20.40 6.64
C ALA A 108 -13.23 -20.43 5.61
N GLU A 109 -14.45 -20.60 6.11
CA GLU A 109 -15.63 -20.60 5.24
C GLU A 109 -16.08 -19.19 4.90
N LEU A 110 -15.89 -18.26 5.83
CA LEU A 110 -16.32 -16.87 5.63
C LEU A 110 -15.35 -16.09 4.75
N TRP A 111 -14.07 -16.37 4.88
CA TRP A 111 -13.03 -15.56 4.24
C TRP A 111 -13.20 -15.41 2.72
N PRO A 112 -13.54 -16.44 1.95
CA PRO A 112 -13.70 -16.27 0.51
C PRO A 112 -14.75 -15.24 0.10
N ASP A 113 -15.74 -15.00 0.95
CA ASP A 113 -16.84 -14.10 0.63
C ASP A 113 -16.75 -12.74 1.32
N VAL A 114 -15.70 -12.50 2.11
CA VAL A 114 -15.55 -11.23 2.81
C VAL A 114 -15.17 -10.13 1.83
N PRO A 115 -15.98 -9.07 1.73
CA PRO A 115 -15.59 -7.92 0.91
C PRO A 115 -14.35 -7.24 1.49
N VAL A 116 -13.41 -6.91 0.65
CA VAL A 116 -12.19 -6.21 1.08
C VAL A 116 -12.05 -4.93 0.27
N ARG A 117 -11.89 -3.82 0.97
CA ARG A 117 -11.61 -2.54 0.33
C ARG A 117 -10.15 -2.19 0.55
N VAL A 118 -9.43 -1.94 -0.53
CA VAL A 118 -8.02 -1.58 -0.46
C VAL A 118 -7.87 -0.11 -0.82
N THR A 119 -7.23 0.63 0.08
CA THR A 119 -6.90 2.03 -0.15
C THR A 119 -5.40 2.19 0.01
N VAL A 120 -4.76 2.85 -0.95
CA VAL A 120 -3.33 3.07 -0.93
C VAL A 120 -3.06 4.56 -0.96
N ASP A 121 -2.33 5.03 0.03
CA ASP A 121 -1.85 6.39 0.12
C ASP A 121 -0.35 6.35 -0.12
N ALA A 122 0.09 6.83 -1.27
CA ALA A 122 1.49 6.80 -1.66
C ALA A 122 2.05 8.21 -1.69
N ASP A 123 3.25 8.35 -1.16
CA ASP A 123 3.97 9.60 -1.14
C ASP A 123 5.38 9.34 -1.64
N VAL A 124 5.67 9.85 -2.84
CA VAL A 124 7.00 9.74 -3.42
C VAL A 124 7.81 10.91 -2.89
N GLY A 125 8.76 10.59 -2.02
CA GLY A 125 9.56 11.60 -1.36
C GLY A 125 10.65 12.16 -2.25
N ARG A 126 11.40 13.08 -1.66
CA ARG A 126 12.44 13.81 -2.36
C ARG A 126 13.83 13.35 -1.92
N THR A 127 14.04 12.05 -1.85
CA THR A 127 15.34 11.52 -1.48
C THR A 127 16.42 12.05 -2.42
N TYR A 128 16.06 12.19 -3.68
CA TYR A 128 16.95 12.77 -4.67
C TYR A 128 17.33 14.21 -4.33
N ASP A 129 16.35 15.01 -3.91
CA ASP A 129 16.58 16.40 -3.56
C ASP A 129 17.44 16.55 -2.31
N LEU A 130 17.30 15.65 -1.36
CA LEU A 130 18.14 15.64 -0.18
C LEU A 130 19.60 15.39 -0.53
N ARG A 131 19.84 14.50 -1.47
CA ARG A 131 21.18 14.21 -1.92
C ARG A 131 21.79 15.42 -2.61
N ASP A 132 21.00 16.07 -3.46
CA ASP A 132 21.44 17.30 -4.10
C ASP A 132 21.80 18.37 -3.09
N GLY A 133 20.96 18.53 -2.09
CA GLY A 133 21.20 19.52 -1.04
C GLY A 133 22.51 19.29 -0.32
N ILE A 134 22.84 18.06 -0.05
CA ILE A 134 24.09 17.70 0.62
C ILE A 134 25.29 18.04 -0.28
N ASP A 135 25.19 17.68 -1.54
CA ASP A 135 26.26 17.94 -2.49
C ASP A 135 26.51 19.42 -2.65
N THR A 136 25.43 20.18 -2.74
CA THR A 136 25.53 21.63 -2.89
C THR A 136 26.20 22.25 -1.67
N THR A 137 25.86 21.77 -0.50
CA THR A 137 26.46 22.27 0.74
C THR A 137 27.94 21.97 0.79
N GLY A 138 28.32 20.77 0.34
CA GLY A 138 29.72 20.38 0.32
C GLY A 138 30.55 21.15 -0.69
N GLY A 139 29.93 21.56 -1.78
CA GLY A 139 30.63 22.26 -2.83
C GLY A 139 30.82 23.75 -2.58
N GLY A 140 30.12 24.28 -1.63
CA GLY A 140 30.12 25.72 -1.38
C GLY A 140 31.30 26.24 -0.60
N ARG A 141 32.50 25.67 -0.82
CA ARG A 141 33.66 26.12 -0.04
C ARG A 141 34.92 26.20 -0.86
#